data_42a686852b8dfc8f3370be4e28d90f22
#
_entry.id   42a686852b8dfc8f3370be4e28d90f22
#
_cell.length_a   1.000
_cell.length_b   1.000
_cell.length_c   1.000
_cell.angle_alpha   90.00
_cell.angle_beta   90.00
_cell.angle_gamma   90.00
#
_symmetry.space_group_name_H-M   'P 1'
#
loop_
_entity.id
_entity.type
_entity.pdbx_description
1 polymer ?
#
loop_
_entity_poly.entity_id
_entity_poly.type
_entity_poly.pdbx_seq_one_letter_code
_entity_poly.pdbx_strand_id
1 'polypeptide(L)'
;MRKNFNLKNIKLTKVKGILKWLYPGIGIKRWMALSTFGILLVIVGSISLRTEEYWFVQILDAIVVVSGIIILILGIKHMVHSFIMAVIPSSKGTELVDILYQKKQLGRGPKIVTVGGGTGLSVLLSGLKEYTSNITAIVTVADDGGSSGRLRQQFDILPPGDIRNCLVALADASTLMRDLFQFRFDQSSELSGHNFGNLFITVMTRLTGDFEKAI
;
A
#
# COMPACT_ATOMS: atom_id res chain seq x y z
N MET A 1 -0.17 -4.11 -39.65
CA MET A 1 -0.54 -5.35 -38.94
C MET A 1 -1.39 -5.04 -37.72
N ARG A 2 -2.72 -5.20 -37.81
CA ARG A 2 -3.62 -5.01 -36.68
C ARG A 2 -3.67 -6.31 -35.85
N LYS A 3 -3.14 -6.29 -34.61
CA LYS A 3 -3.32 -7.39 -33.65
C LYS A 3 -4.78 -7.39 -33.17
N ASN A 4 -5.55 -8.37 -33.57
CA ASN A 4 -6.87 -8.64 -33.04
C ASN A 4 -6.77 -8.95 -31.54
N PHE A 5 -7.19 -8.03 -30.71
CA PHE A 5 -7.25 -8.16 -29.25
C PHE A 5 -8.44 -9.05 -28.89
N ASN A 6 -8.19 -10.29 -28.52
CA ASN A 6 -9.21 -11.30 -28.25
C ASN A 6 -9.81 -11.11 -26.84
N LEU A 7 -10.94 -10.42 -26.75
CA LEU A 7 -11.67 -10.10 -25.52
C LEU A 7 -12.13 -11.35 -24.71
N LYS A 8 -12.18 -12.54 -25.34
CA LYS A 8 -12.50 -13.80 -24.65
C LYS A 8 -11.41 -14.23 -23.66
N ASN A 9 -10.14 -13.93 -23.95
CA ASN A 9 -9.03 -14.31 -23.06
C ASN A 9 -8.96 -13.45 -21.79
N ILE A 10 -9.48 -12.21 -21.83
CA ILE A 10 -9.49 -11.31 -20.65
C ILE A 10 -10.54 -11.74 -19.62
N LYS A 11 -11.70 -12.24 -20.05
CA LYS A 11 -12.73 -12.78 -19.13
C LYS A 11 -12.28 -14.07 -18.44
N LEU A 12 -11.62 -14.97 -19.16
CA LEU A 12 -11.11 -16.23 -18.60
C LEU A 12 -9.95 -16.03 -17.61
N THR A 13 -9.08 -15.03 -17.82
CA THR A 13 -8.01 -14.70 -16.88
C THR A 13 -8.53 -14.02 -15.62
N LYS A 14 -9.57 -13.18 -15.70
CA LYS A 14 -10.22 -12.58 -14.51
C LYS A 14 -10.93 -13.65 -13.66
N VAL A 15 -11.65 -14.59 -14.28
CA VAL A 15 -12.34 -15.68 -13.55
C VAL A 15 -11.32 -16.63 -12.91
N LYS A 16 -10.22 -16.97 -13.58
CA LYS A 16 -9.11 -17.73 -12.98
C LYS A 16 -8.42 -16.98 -11.83
N GLY A 17 -8.38 -15.65 -11.86
CA GLY A 17 -7.88 -14.82 -10.76
C GLY A 17 -8.75 -14.92 -9.51
N ILE A 18 -10.08 -14.87 -9.67
CA ILE A 18 -11.05 -14.99 -8.58
C ILE A 18 -11.02 -16.42 -7.97
N LEU A 19 -10.88 -17.45 -8.81
CA LEU A 19 -10.75 -18.85 -8.36
C LEU A 19 -9.44 -19.12 -7.60
N LYS A 20 -8.37 -18.36 -7.82
CA LYS A 20 -7.13 -18.48 -7.03
C LYS A 20 -7.32 -18.08 -5.54
N TRP A 21 -8.28 -17.22 -5.24
CA TRP A 21 -8.68 -16.88 -3.88
C TRP A 21 -9.32 -18.06 -3.14
N LEU A 22 -9.78 -19.06 -3.87
CA LEU A 22 -10.34 -20.31 -3.35
C LEU A 22 -9.28 -21.40 -3.09
N TYR A 23 -7.98 -21.15 -3.29
CA TYR A 23 -6.93 -22.15 -3.07
C TYR A 23 -6.73 -22.45 -1.57
N PRO A 24 -6.40 -23.70 -1.18
CA PRO A 24 -6.15 -24.07 0.22
C PRO A 24 -4.89 -23.39 0.71
N GLY A 25 -5.00 -22.60 1.80
CA GLY A 25 -3.88 -21.90 2.46
C GLY A 25 -4.25 -20.56 3.11
N ILE A 26 -5.22 -19.83 2.56
CA ILE A 26 -5.53 -18.47 3.00
C ILE A 26 -6.54 -18.43 4.18
N GLY A 27 -7.10 -19.58 4.61
CA GLY A 27 -8.04 -19.65 5.73
C GLY A 27 -9.43 -19.02 5.52
N ILE A 28 -9.60 -18.20 4.48
CA ILE A 28 -10.83 -17.42 4.18
C ILE A 28 -12.04 -18.32 3.91
N LYS A 29 -11.83 -19.50 3.30
CA LYS A 29 -12.92 -20.44 2.95
C LYS A 29 -13.74 -20.88 4.16
N ARG A 30 -13.08 -21.15 5.31
CA ARG A 30 -13.76 -21.58 6.53
C ARG A 30 -14.71 -20.51 7.06
N TRP A 31 -14.26 -19.28 7.01
CA TRP A 31 -15.02 -18.14 7.49
C TRP A 31 -16.14 -17.74 6.51
N MET A 32 -15.91 -17.88 5.19
CA MET A 32 -16.98 -17.75 4.19
C MET A 32 -18.06 -18.82 4.39
N ALA A 33 -17.67 -20.08 4.57
CA ALA A 33 -18.63 -21.16 4.82
C ALA A 33 -19.41 -20.93 6.10
N LEU A 34 -18.75 -20.44 7.17
CA LEU A 34 -19.42 -20.08 8.42
C LEU A 34 -20.41 -18.94 8.24
N SER A 35 -20.06 -17.90 7.46
CA SER A 35 -20.96 -16.78 7.16
C SER A 35 -22.17 -17.22 6.33
N THR A 36 -21.96 -18.07 5.32
CA THR A 36 -23.09 -18.61 4.51
C THR A 36 -24.00 -19.50 5.33
N PHE A 37 -23.44 -20.29 6.26
CA PHE A 37 -24.22 -21.08 7.20
C PHE A 37 -25.06 -20.19 8.12
N GLY A 38 -24.50 -19.11 8.65
CA GLY A 38 -25.24 -18.12 9.45
C GLY A 38 -26.41 -17.50 8.67
N ILE A 39 -26.21 -17.15 7.38
CA ILE A 39 -27.29 -16.64 6.53
C ILE A 39 -28.41 -17.68 6.34
N LEU A 40 -28.06 -18.95 6.11
CA LEU A 40 -29.04 -20.02 5.96
C LEU A 40 -29.87 -20.19 7.21
N LEU A 41 -29.25 -20.16 8.40
CA LEU A 41 -29.98 -20.24 9.67
C LEU A 41 -30.96 -19.08 9.86
N VAL A 42 -30.55 -17.86 9.51
CA VAL A 42 -31.44 -16.69 9.58
C VAL A 42 -32.61 -16.83 8.62
N ILE A 43 -32.38 -17.29 7.39
CA ILE A 43 -33.47 -17.50 6.41
C ILE A 43 -34.45 -18.56 6.88
N VAL A 44 -33.95 -19.74 7.28
CA VAL A 44 -34.78 -20.86 7.70
C VAL A 44 -35.58 -20.49 8.95
N GLY A 45 -34.94 -19.92 9.99
CA GLY A 45 -35.65 -19.50 11.19
C GLY A 45 -36.68 -18.39 10.94
N SER A 46 -36.39 -17.44 10.02
CA SER A 46 -37.36 -16.38 9.68
C SER A 46 -38.57 -16.88 8.90
N ILE A 47 -38.41 -17.93 8.08
CA ILE A 47 -39.54 -18.55 7.38
C ILE A 47 -40.39 -19.34 8.38
N SER A 48 -39.76 -20.12 9.25
CA SER A 48 -40.44 -20.92 10.26
C SER A 48 -41.24 -20.04 11.23
N LEU A 49 -40.68 -18.91 11.68
CA LEU A 49 -41.37 -17.94 12.54
C LEU A 49 -42.70 -17.41 11.96
N ARG A 50 -42.85 -17.43 10.62
CA ARG A 50 -44.07 -16.95 9.93
C ARG A 50 -45.13 -18.02 9.74
N THR A 51 -44.73 -19.30 9.81
CA THR A 51 -45.60 -20.42 9.45
C THR A 51 -46.15 -21.16 10.68
N GLU A 52 -45.46 -21.02 11.82
CA GLU A 52 -45.82 -21.77 13.03
C GLU A 52 -46.74 -20.97 13.95
N GLU A 53 -47.83 -21.64 14.44
CA GLU A 53 -48.80 -21.05 15.36
C GLU A 53 -48.43 -21.31 16.83
N TYR A 54 -47.57 -22.29 17.13
CA TYR A 54 -47.22 -22.66 18.50
C TYR A 54 -46.15 -21.74 19.10
N TRP A 55 -46.46 -21.08 20.20
CA TRP A 55 -45.60 -20.09 20.84
C TRP A 55 -44.21 -20.62 21.24
N PHE A 56 -44.11 -21.89 21.68
CA PHE A 56 -42.82 -22.49 22.03
C PHE A 56 -41.92 -22.74 20.80
N VAL A 57 -42.53 -23.05 19.65
CA VAL A 57 -41.77 -23.19 18.38
C VAL A 57 -41.25 -21.83 17.91
N GLN A 58 -42.06 -20.78 18.05
CA GLN A 58 -41.65 -19.42 17.73
C GLN A 58 -40.45 -18.95 18.58
N ILE A 59 -40.39 -19.32 19.87
CA ILE A 59 -39.24 -19.03 20.74
C ILE A 59 -37.99 -19.79 20.23
N LEU A 60 -38.12 -21.04 19.83
CA LEU A 60 -37.04 -21.86 19.33
C LEU A 60 -36.50 -21.28 18.02
N ASP A 61 -37.38 -20.88 17.11
CA ASP A 61 -37.02 -20.24 15.83
C ASP A 61 -36.37 -18.88 16.06
N ALA A 62 -36.81 -18.08 17.01
CA ALA A 62 -36.16 -16.84 17.40
C ALA A 62 -34.71 -17.07 17.88
N ILE A 63 -34.48 -18.14 18.67
CA ILE A 63 -33.12 -18.52 19.10
C ILE A 63 -32.27 -18.92 17.91
N VAL A 64 -32.82 -19.64 16.92
CA VAL A 64 -32.14 -20.02 15.70
C VAL A 64 -31.74 -18.78 14.88
N VAL A 65 -32.64 -17.81 14.74
CA VAL A 65 -32.35 -16.54 14.02
C VAL A 65 -31.23 -15.77 14.73
N VAL A 66 -31.32 -15.61 16.05
CA VAL A 66 -30.32 -14.91 16.85
C VAL A 66 -28.96 -15.61 16.74
N SER A 67 -28.91 -16.93 16.84
CA SER A 67 -27.69 -17.72 16.70
C SER A 67 -27.10 -17.57 15.29
N GLY A 68 -27.93 -17.55 14.24
CA GLY A 68 -27.54 -17.32 12.86
C GLY A 68 -26.88 -15.94 12.67
N ILE A 69 -27.45 -14.90 13.29
CA ILE A 69 -26.88 -13.54 13.26
C ILE A 69 -25.51 -13.49 13.95
N ILE A 70 -25.37 -14.13 15.11
CA ILE A 70 -24.08 -14.18 15.83
C ILE A 70 -23.02 -14.90 15.01
N ILE A 71 -23.36 -16.05 14.41
CA ILE A 71 -22.46 -16.83 13.55
C ILE A 71 -22.05 -16.01 12.33
N LEU A 72 -22.96 -15.27 11.72
CA LEU A 72 -22.70 -14.40 10.58
C LEU A 72 -21.71 -13.30 10.94
N ILE A 73 -21.92 -12.61 12.07
CA ILE A 73 -21.04 -11.54 12.55
C ILE A 73 -19.63 -12.09 12.83
N LEU A 74 -19.52 -13.23 13.51
CA LEU A 74 -18.25 -13.88 13.79
C LEU A 74 -17.55 -14.32 12.50
N GLY A 75 -18.28 -14.88 11.54
CA GLY A 75 -17.75 -15.27 10.24
C GLY A 75 -17.18 -14.09 9.47
N ILE A 76 -17.91 -12.97 9.39
CA ILE A 76 -17.44 -11.74 8.73
C ILE A 76 -16.22 -11.16 9.45
N LYS A 77 -16.25 -11.06 10.78
CA LYS A 77 -15.13 -10.55 11.59
C LYS A 77 -13.84 -11.32 11.30
N HIS A 78 -13.90 -12.64 11.34
CA HIS A 78 -12.74 -13.50 11.11
C HIS A 78 -12.31 -13.52 9.63
N MET A 79 -13.26 -13.42 8.70
CA MET A 79 -12.96 -13.30 7.28
C MET A 79 -12.17 -12.02 6.97
N VAL A 80 -12.61 -10.87 7.50
CA VAL A 80 -11.91 -9.59 7.37
C VAL A 80 -10.53 -9.66 8.00
N HIS A 81 -10.41 -10.23 9.20
CA HIS A 81 -9.12 -10.40 9.88
C HIS A 81 -8.17 -11.29 9.06
N SER A 82 -8.65 -12.41 8.54
CA SER A 82 -7.86 -13.33 7.70
C SER A 82 -7.42 -12.67 6.39
N PHE A 83 -8.29 -11.84 5.80
CA PHE A 83 -7.96 -11.06 4.60
C PHE A 83 -6.84 -10.03 4.87
N ILE A 84 -6.98 -9.27 5.96
CA ILE A 84 -5.99 -8.27 6.36
C ILE A 84 -4.63 -8.92 6.59
N MET A 85 -4.59 -10.05 7.34
CA MET A 85 -3.35 -10.79 7.59
C MET A 85 -2.73 -11.40 6.32
N ALA A 86 -3.53 -11.72 5.31
CA ALA A 86 -3.03 -12.25 4.03
C ALA A 86 -2.41 -11.16 3.15
N VAL A 87 -2.90 -9.92 3.25
CA VAL A 87 -2.43 -8.78 2.43
C VAL A 87 -1.27 -8.05 3.11
N ILE A 88 -1.21 -8.05 4.44
CA ILE A 88 -0.18 -7.32 5.22
C ILE A 88 0.49 -8.31 6.20
N PRO A 89 1.54 -9.04 5.76
CA PRO A 89 2.14 -10.13 6.53
C PRO A 89 2.87 -9.69 7.82
N SER A 90 3.07 -8.41 8.06
CA SER A 90 3.99 -7.90 9.11
C SER A 90 3.31 -7.20 10.27
N SER A 91 1.99 -7.06 10.31
CA SER A 91 1.34 -6.27 11.36
C SER A 91 0.56 -7.12 12.35
N LYS A 92 0.90 -7.01 13.62
CA LYS A 92 0.02 -7.38 14.70
C LYS A 92 -1.25 -6.53 14.55
N GLY A 93 -2.43 -7.10 14.65
CA GLY A 93 -3.71 -6.46 14.29
C GLY A 93 -4.01 -5.10 14.95
N THR A 94 -3.40 -4.79 16.11
CA THR A 94 -3.47 -3.49 16.78
C THR A 94 -2.69 -2.39 16.05
N GLU A 95 -1.50 -2.71 15.54
CA GLU A 95 -0.66 -1.75 14.78
C GLU A 95 -1.33 -1.30 13.48
N LEU A 96 -2.18 -2.13 12.90
CA LEU A 96 -2.85 -1.83 11.63
C LEU A 96 -3.92 -0.76 11.76
N VAL A 97 -4.68 -0.79 12.84
CA VAL A 97 -5.68 0.24 13.14
C VAL A 97 -4.97 1.58 13.40
N ASP A 98 -3.85 1.55 14.12
CA ASP A 98 -3.07 2.74 14.42
C ASP A 98 -2.42 3.32 13.14
N ILE A 99 -1.87 2.49 12.27
CA ILE A 99 -1.32 2.91 10.97
C ILE A 99 -2.40 3.54 10.09
N LEU A 100 -3.58 2.92 9.99
CA LEU A 100 -4.70 3.45 9.22
C LEU A 100 -5.22 4.76 9.81
N TYR A 101 -5.30 4.85 11.13
CA TYR A 101 -5.72 6.06 11.82
C TYR A 101 -4.74 7.20 11.59
N GLN A 102 -3.43 6.97 11.79
CA GLN A 102 -2.38 7.94 11.50
C GLN A 102 -2.41 8.39 10.04
N LYS A 103 -2.48 7.46 9.09
CA LYS A 103 -2.55 7.80 7.66
C LYS A 103 -3.77 8.64 7.32
N LYS A 104 -4.92 8.35 7.92
CA LYS A 104 -6.14 9.14 7.75
C LYS A 104 -6.03 10.52 8.41
N GLN A 105 -5.38 10.61 9.56
CA GLN A 105 -5.14 11.87 10.27
C GLN A 105 -4.19 12.77 9.48
N LEU A 106 -3.05 12.23 9.02
CA LEU A 106 -2.09 12.96 8.17
C LEU A 106 -2.72 13.45 6.86
N GLY A 107 -3.61 12.66 6.25
CA GLY A 107 -4.35 13.05 5.04
C GLY A 107 -5.34 14.22 5.26
N ARG A 108 -5.73 14.49 6.50
CA ARG A 108 -6.57 15.64 6.88
C ARG A 108 -5.76 16.87 7.33
N GLY A 109 -4.44 16.73 7.41
CA GLY A 109 -3.54 17.79 7.78
C GLY A 109 -3.53 18.94 6.77
N PRO A 110 -2.92 20.07 7.11
CA PRO A 110 -2.84 21.24 6.24
C PRO A 110 -2.11 20.90 4.93
N LYS A 111 -2.50 21.57 3.86
CA LYS A 111 -1.76 21.55 2.59
C LYS A 111 -0.58 22.48 2.68
N ILE A 112 0.62 21.96 2.57
CA ILE A 112 1.86 22.72 2.71
C ILE A 112 2.64 22.66 1.39
N VAL A 113 3.07 23.82 0.92
CA VAL A 113 3.98 23.96 -0.22
C VAL A 113 5.34 24.43 0.32
N THR A 114 6.39 23.69 0.03
CA THR A 114 7.77 24.06 0.38
C THR A 114 8.56 24.34 -0.89
N VAL A 115 9.44 25.33 -0.87
CA VAL A 115 10.30 25.70 -1.98
C VAL A 115 11.74 25.75 -1.49
N GLY A 116 12.65 25.06 -2.18
CA GLY A 116 14.05 25.08 -1.82
C GLY A 116 14.84 23.95 -2.44
N GLY A 117 16.06 23.74 -1.94
CA GLY A 117 16.96 22.68 -2.38
C GLY A 117 17.93 22.28 -1.27
N GLY A 118 18.76 21.30 -1.56
CA GLY A 118 19.81 20.85 -0.66
C GLY A 118 19.33 20.23 0.64
N THR A 119 20.21 20.25 1.62
CA THR A 119 20.01 19.60 2.92
C THR A 119 18.91 20.25 3.74
N GLY A 120 18.74 21.58 3.65
CA GLY A 120 17.74 22.31 4.45
C GLY A 120 16.32 21.89 4.14
N LEU A 121 15.96 21.76 2.87
CA LEU A 121 14.64 21.34 2.46
C LEU A 121 14.35 19.90 2.90
N SER A 122 15.28 18.98 2.74
CA SER A 122 15.08 17.57 3.14
C SER A 122 14.88 17.42 4.65
N VAL A 123 15.58 18.20 5.48
CA VAL A 123 15.37 18.23 6.94
C VAL A 123 13.97 18.75 7.26
N LEU A 124 13.55 19.85 6.62
CA LEU A 124 12.20 20.40 6.81
C LEU A 124 11.13 19.37 6.43
N LEU A 125 11.28 18.70 5.28
CA LEU A 125 10.32 17.70 4.79
C LEU A 125 10.22 16.49 5.72
N SER A 126 11.33 16.03 6.30
CA SER A 126 11.33 14.93 7.26
C SER A 126 10.56 15.26 8.54
N GLY A 127 10.55 16.52 8.98
CA GLY A 127 9.71 16.97 10.07
C GLY A 127 8.25 17.14 9.69
N LEU A 128 7.97 17.77 8.55
CA LEU A 128 6.61 18.06 8.10
C LEU A 128 5.78 16.78 7.83
N LYS A 129 6.38 15.70 7.37
CA LYS A 129 5.66 14.45 7.09
C LYS A 129 5.00 13.81 8.31
N GLU A 130 5.47 14.16 9.52
CA GLU A 130 4.88 13.69 10.77
C GLU A 130 3.55 14.41 11.11
N TYR A 131 3.28 15.56 10.46
CA TYR A 131 2.09 16.37 10.71
C TYR A 131 1.05 16.33 9.58
N THR A 132 1.49 16.12 8.35
CA THR A 132 0.61 16.06 7.18
C THR A 132 1.21 15.23 6.05
N SER A 133 0.35 14.54 5.31
CA SER A 133 0.72 13.91 4.04
C SER A 133 0.46 14.81 2.82
N ASN A 134 -0.14 15.99 3.02
CA ASN A 134 -0.49 16.93 1.95
C ASN A 134 0.66 17.90 1.68
N ILE A 135 1.84 17.37 1.33
CA ILE A 135 3.06 18.16 1.10
C ILE A 135 3.35 18.22 -0.40
N THR A 136 3.62 19.42 -0.89
CA THR A 136 4.16 19.65 -2.23
C THR A 136 5.52 20.31 -2.09
N ALA A 137 6.58 19.64 -2.52
CA ALA A 137 7.94 20.19 -2.50
C ALA A 137 8.34 20.67 -3.91
N ILE A 138 8.67 21.95 -4.04
CA ILE A 138 9.28 22.52 -5.23
C ILE A 138 10.79 22.52 -4.99
N VAL A 139 11.48 21.58 -5.64
CA VAL A 139 12.89 21.33 -5.42
C VAL A 139 13.72 22.01 -6.52
N THR A 140 14.74 22.77 -6.11
CA THR A 140 15.67 23.37 -7.07
C THR A 140 16.55 22.30 -7.72
N VAL A 141 16.88 22.49 -8.98
CA VAL A 141 17.76 21.61 -9.78
C VAL A 141 19.10 22.29 -10.10
N ALA A 142 19.62 23.05 -9.15
CA ALA A 142 20.83 23.86 -9.31
C ALA A 142 22.10 23.21 -8.72
N ASP A 143 22.02 21.95 -8.25
CA ASP A 143 23.17 21.24 -7.65
C ASP A 143 24.17 20.82 -8.72
N ASP A 144 25.19 21.64 -8.95
CA ASP A 144 26.29 21.37 -9.88
C ASP A 144 27.50 20.73 -9.20
N GLY A 145 27.40 20.37 -7.90
CA GLY A 145 28.49 19.85 -7.11
C GLY A 145 28.61 18.32 -7.11
N GLY A 146 29.82 17.83 -6.81
CA GLY A 146 30.10 16.44 -6.49
C GLY A 146 29.54 15.41 -7.48
N SER A 147 28.77 14.43 -6.94
CA SER A 147 28.17 13.36 -7.73
C SER A 147 27.09 13.87 -8.69
N SER A 148 26.26 14.80 -8.27
CA SER A 148 25.14 15.33 -9.07
C SER A 148 25.62 16.07 -10.30
N GLY A 149 26.60 16.98 -10.15
CA GLY A 149 27.16 17.74 -11.26
C GLY A 149 27.87 16.86 -12.29
N ARG A 150 28.64 15.85 -11.82
CA ARG A 150 29.27 14.89 -12.73
C ARG A 150 28.26 14.10 -13.56
N LEU A 151 27.20 13.59 -12.93
CA LEU A 151 26.15 12.83 -13.62
C LEU A 151 25.36 13.71 -14.59
N ARG A 152 25.05 14.96 -14.19
CA ARG A 152 24.43 15.94 -15.08
C ARG A 152 25.24 16.17 -16.35
N GLN A 153 26.54 16.41 -16.22
CA GLN A 153 27.43 16.66 -17.37
C GLN A 153 27.63 15.41 -18.24
N GLN A 154 27.79 14.24 -17.63
CA GLN A 154 28.09 12.99 -18.32
C GLN A 154 26.87 12.39 -19.04
N PHE A 155 25.67 12.54 -18.47
CA PHE A 155 24.46 11.88 -18.94
C PHE A 155 23.38 12.84 -19.45
N ASP A 156 23.62 14.14 -19.41
CA ASP A 156 22.66 15.20 -19.83
C ASP A 156 21.30 15.05 -19.16
N ILE A 157 21.30 14.87 -17.83
CA ILE A 157 20.12 14.74 -16.98
C ILE A 157 20.06 15.88 -15.96
N LEU A 158 18.88 16.06 -15.35
CA LEU A 158 18.76 16.95 -14.21
C LEU A 158 19.59 16.42 -13.02
N PRO A 159 20.23 17.31 -12.22
CA PRO A 159 21.05 16.90 -11.09
C PRO A 159 20.17 16.17 -10.03
N PRO A 160 20.44 14.89 -9.73
CA PRO A 160 19.52 14.09 -8.90
C PRO A 160 19.65 14.33 -7.40
N GLY A 161 20.71 15.04 -6.94
CA GLY A 161 21.08 15.08 -5.52
C GLY A 161 19.99 15.64 -4.61
N ASP A 162 19.49 16.81 -4.91
CA ASP A 162 18.48 17.49 -4.09
C ASP A 162 17.15 16.75 -4.12
N ILE A 163 16.75 16.29 -5.30
CA ILE A 163 15.53 15.48 -5.47
C ILE A 163 15.63 14.18 -4.68
N ARG A 164 16.76 13.46 -4.78
CA ARG A 164 17.01 12.27 -3.99
C ARG A 164 16.87 12.52 -2.48
N ASN A 165 17.48 13.61 -1.97
CA ASN A 165 17.39 13.96 -0.57
C ASN A 165 15.95 14.19 -0.13
N CYS A 166 15.14 14.87 -0.94
CA CYS A 166 13.72 15.09 -0.68
C CYS A 166 12.91 13.77 -0.73
N LEU A 167 13.18 12.90 -1.72
CA LEU A 167 12.54 11.59 -1.80
C LEU A 167 12.82 10.73 -0.57
N VAL A 168 14.09 10.65 -0.14
CA VAL A 168 14.48 9.90 1.07
C VAL A 168 13.83 10.48 2.31
N ALA A 169 13.73 11.82 2.42
CA ALA A 169 13.10 12.49 3.54
C ALA A 169 11.60 12.18 3.66
N LEU A 170 10.88 12.16 2.53
CA LEU A 170 9.44 11.90 2.48
C LEU A 170 9.08 10.40 2.52
N ALA A 171 10.00 9.53 2.14
CA ALA A 171 9.73 8.09 2.06
C ALA A 171 9.48 7.45 3.44
N ASP A 172 8.51 6.52 3.48
CA ASP A 172 8.31 5.58 4.59
C ASP A 172 9.15 4.32 4.38
N ALA A 173 10.45 4.51 4.16
CA ALA A 173 11.38 3.42 3.88
C ALA A 173 12.04 2.90 5.16
N SER A 174 12.42 1.61 5.15
CA SER A 174 13.26 1.03 6.21
C SER A 174 14.59 1.76 6.33
N THR A 175 15.21 1.69 7.50
CA THR A 175 16.52 2.31 7.74
C THR A 175 17.55 1.86 6.71
N LEU A 176 17.61 0.57 6.42
CA LEU A 176 18.53 0.00 5.43
C LEU A 176 18.35 0.62 4.04
N MET A 177 17.09 0.83 3.60
CA MET A 177 16.83 1.44 2.30
C MET A 177 17.24 2.91 2.26
N ARG A 178 17.00 3.65 3.34
CA ARG A 178 17.48 5.03 3.47
C ARG A 178 19.01 5.11 3.41
N ASP A 179 19.68 4.26 4.15
CA ASP A 179 21.14 4.19 4.19
C ASP A 179 21.70 3.82 2.81
N LEU A 180 21.07 2.88 2.10
CA LEU A 180 21.44 2.52 0.73
C LEU A 180 21.33 3.71 -0.22
N PHE A 181 20.23 4.45 -0.19
CA PHE A 181 20.05 5.63 -1.06
C PHE A 181 20.99 6.79 -0.70
N GLN A 182 21.52 6.81 0.51
CA GLN A 182 22.50 7.80 0.96
C GLN A 182 23.93 7.29 0.88
N PHE A 183 24.13 6.01 0.58
CA PHE A 183 25.45 5.42 0.50
C PHE A 183 26.32 6.13 -0.53
N ARG A 184 27.55 6.46 -0.13
CA ARG A 184 28.53 7.10 -0.99
C ARG A 184 29.74 6.18 -1.15
N PHE A 185 30.12 5.95 -2.40
CA PHE A 185 31.31 5.14 -2.71
C PHE A 185 32.58 5.86 -2.24
N ASP A 186 33.46 5.11 -1.61
CA ASP A 186 34.75 5.59 -1.13
C ASP A 186 35.76 5.83 -2.27
N GLN A 187 36.95 6.30 -1.91
CA GLN A 187 37.99 6.69 -2.89
C GLN A 187 38.68 5.50 -3.55
N SER A 188 38.40 4.26 -3.15
CA SER A 188 39.08 3.06 -3.64
C SER A 188 38.48 2.47 -4.91
N SER A 189 37.38 3.01 -5.41
CA SER A 189 36.67 2.51 -6.58
C SER A 189 36.56 3.55 -7.72
N GLU A 190 36.32 3.07 -8.93
CA GLU A 190 36.01 3.94 -10.09
C GLU A 190 34.74 4.77 -9.89
N LEU A 191 33.85 4.33 -8.97
CA LEU A 191 32.66 5.06 -8.55
C LEU A 191 32.92 6.09 -7.46
N SER A 192 34.18 6.36 -7.16
CA SER A 192 34.59 7.27 -6.08
C SER A 192 33.82 8.58 -6.05
N GLY A 193 33.29 8.88 -4.87
CA GLY A 193 32.53 10.12 -4.61
C GLY A 193 31.11 10.13 -5.21
N HIS A 194 30.72 9.11 -5.98
CA HIS A 194 29.32 8.98 -6.38
C HIS A 194 28.44 8.49 -5.22
N ASN A 195 27.19 8.90 -5.24
CA ASN A 195 26.17 8.43 -4.32
C ASN A 195 25.30 7.38 -5.04
N PHE A 196 25.00 6.26 -4.35
CA PHE A 196 24.19 5.19 -4.94
C PHE A 196 22.82 5.68 -5.41
N GLY A 197 22.10 6.45 -4.59
CA GLY A 197 20.78 6.97 -4.99
C GLY A 197 20.82 7.89 -6.19
N ASN A 198 21.90 8.68 -6.37
CA ASN A 198 22.08 9.48 -7.58
C ASN A 198 22.30 8.60 -8.82
N LEU A 199 23.11 7.55 -8.70
CA LEU A 199 23.30 6.57 -9.77
C LEU A 199 22.00 5.84 -10.10
N PHE A 200 21.24 5.44 -9.08
CA PHE A 200 19.95 4.79 -9.26
C PHE A 200 18.97 5.65 -10.07
N ILE A 201 18.77 6.91 -9.67
CA ILE A 201 17.88 7.84 -10.40
C ILE A 201 18.38 8.04 -11.85
N THR A 202 19.70 8.15 -12.05
CA THR A 202 20.29 8.28 -13.38
C THR A 202 19.96 7.07 -14.26
N VAL A 203 20.14 5.85 -13.74
CA VAL A 203 19.83 4.61 -14.46
C VAL A 203 18.33 4.53 -14.76
N MET A 204 17.47 4.85 -13.79
CA MET A 204 16.03 4.87 -13.98
C MET A 204 15.60 5.89 -15.04
N THR A 205 16.19 7.07 -15.05
CA THR A 205 15.93 8.09 -16.09
C THR A 205 16.27 7.55 -17.49
N ARG A 206 17.38 6.83 -17.61
CA ARG A 206 17.76 6.20 -18.88
C ARG A 206 16.83 5.08 -19.32
N LEU A 207 16.38 4.26 -18.38
CA LEU A 207 15.45 3.15 -18.65
C LEU A 207 14.05 3.64 -19.05
N THR A 208 13.57 4.69 -18.40
CA THR A 208 12.23 5.25 -18.65
C THR A 208 12.22 6.28 -19.78
N GLY A 209 13.38 6.84 -20.14
CA GLY A 209 13.53 7.94 -21.08
C GLY A 209 13.02 9.29 -20.56
N ASP A 210 12.66 9.38 -19.28
CA ASP A 210 12.03 10.54 -18.68
C ASP A 210 12.41 10.63 -17.19
N PHE A 211 12.84 11.82 -16.75
CA PHE A 211 13.24 12.04 -15.36
C PHE A 211 12.07 11.98 -14.37
N GLU A 212 10.89 12.48 -14.76
CA GLU A 212 9.70 12.42 -13.90
C GLU A 212 9.23 10.98 -13.66
N LYS A 213 9.36 10.11 -14.67
CA LYS A 213 9.04 8.69 -14.55
C LYS A 213 10.08 7.89 -13.77
N ALA A 214 11.26 8.44 -13.58
CA ALA A 214 12.36 7.83 -12.84
C ALA A 214 12.24 8.04 -11.32
N ILE A 215 11.48 9.05 -10.89
CA ILE A 215 11.22 9.45 -9.51
C ILE A 215 9.95 8.80 -9.00
#